data_b5675ec22bc688b31e4bff0ee96f4e3c
#
_entry.id   b5675ec22bc688b31e4bff0ee96f4e3c
#
_cell.length_a   1.000
_cell.length_b   1.000
_cell.length_c   1.000
_cell.angle_alpha   90.00
_cell.angle_beta   90.00
_cell.angle_gamma   90.00
#
_symmetry.space_group_name_H-M   'P 1'
#
loop_
_entity.id
_entity.type
_entity.pdbx_description
1 polymer ?
#
loop_
_entity_poly.entity_id
_entity_poly.type
_entity_poly.pdbx_seq_one_letter_code
_entity_poly.pdbx_strand_id
1 'polypeptide(L)'
;MKNIPENEQENAVTPDEITVSAMAQDKKPEAPKKQKLFKSRKFRYGTVATVMIALVIVVVIAANMVLSALSNRFSWALDFTSTGLYDISEETQEVIHSIDPAVEIEITVFYDENTYPHYVAEPIKRFANLSDNITVKYVDPEKNPTALTQFGTEYNVQAGAVVINNGDRVRVFNVSDYFTADQETGSMYIYIEERLAAGLLYVTKENIPVVHFLTGHGEQGYNNLMSVIANNGADVEEVNLLTDVPEFDSNSKVIVICNPTRDYSEAEIRAIEDFLSNNNQYGRNLMYFSSADSHKLPNLEAMLATWGIEYGNDIVLEDENNTYQNYPNQVVPSLTTEQIMNTGSTLTTVSPLYTPNSRSVHTLFEESNVYKTQPIFSTSSNSYSRDASVVNQTFDKLDTDKSGPFDLGVLSMKYKYINNIQHQSYLLACGSTGMIETELFNYSGNVEMLMQLYKMMVDEKDDTILSAQKASSSSVASITSTQSDIMLALTVFVIPVIIIIIGLVVFIRRRFL
;
A
#
# COMPACT_ATOMS: atom_id res chain seq x y z
N MET A 1 4.04 13.49 -71.08
CA MET A 1 4.37 12.49 -72.11
C MET A 1 3.33 11.41 -72.05
N LYS A 2 2.43 11.49 -72.99
CA LYS A 2 2.10 10.51 -74.03
C LYS A 2 1.38 9.28 -73.44
N ASN A 3 0.25 8.83 -73.92
CA ASN A 3 -0.74 9.22 -74.89
C ASN A 3 -1.90 8.25 -74.78
N ILE A 4 -3.07 8.75 -74.95
CA ILE A 4 -4.33 8.08 -75.40
C ILE A 4 -4.12 7.55 -76.82
N PRO A 5 -4.89 6.57 -77.37
CA PRO A 5 -6.23 6.83 -77.96
C PRO A 5 -7.21 5.62 -77.76
N GLU A 6 -8.55 5.81 -77.59
CA GLU A 6 -9.61 6.09 -78.62
C GLU A 6 -9.71 5.05 -79.75
N ASN A 7 -10.89 4.43 -79.88
CA ASN A 7 -11.87 4.50 -81.00
C ASN A 7 -12.92 3.39 -80.87
N GLU A 8 -14.23 3.67 -80.82
CA GLU A 8 -15.20 3.85 -81.86
C GLU A 8 -15.42 2.62 -82.74
N GLN A 9 -16.58 2.16 -82.93
CA GLN A 9 -17.77 2.50 -83.79
C GLN A 9 -18.69 1.27 -83.78
N GLU A 10 -19.98 1.43 -83.50
CA GLU A 10 -21.08 1.69 -84.42
C GLU A 10 -21.37 0.57 -85.46
N ASN A 11 -22.59 -0.04 -85.39
CA ASN A 11 -23.51 0.03 -86.46
C ASN A 11 -24.88 -0.60 -86.18
N ALA A 12 -25.89 0.20 -86.47
CA ALA A 12 -27.29 -0.12 -86.62
C ALA A 12 -27.57 -0.96 -87.87
N VAL A 13 -28.71 -1.60 -87.93
CA VAL A 13 -29.69 -1.55 -89.07
C VAL A 13 -30.94 -2.39 -88.67
N THR A 14 -32.09 -1.73 -88.75
CA THR A 14 -33.49 -2.16 -88.89
C THR A 14 -33.78 -2.69 -90.33
N PRO A 15 -35.03 -2.95 -90.74
CA PRO A 15 -36.25 -3.63 -90.24
C PRO A 15 -36.79 -4.66 -91.24
N ASP A 16 -37.98 -5.24 -91.02
CA ASP A 16 -39.13 -5.47 -91.94
C ASP A 16 -39.97 -6.67 -91.40
N GLU A 17 -41.15 -6.39 -91.08
CA GLU A 17 -42.47 -6.33 -91.72
C GLU A 17 -43.21 -7.64 -92.04
N ILE A 18 -44.48 -7.60 -91.59
CA ILE A 18 -45.71 -8.15 -92.22
C ILE A 18 -46.07 -9.60 -91.82
N THR A 19 -47.23 -10.00 -91.39
CA THR A 19 -48.66 -9.52 -91.49
C THR A 19 -49.57 -10.44 -90.64
N VAL A 20 -50.54 -9.83 -90.03
CA VAL A 20 -52.01 -10.07 -90.01
C VAL A 20 -52.58 -11.50 -89.83
N SER A 21 -53.36 -11.74 -88.84
CA SER A 21 -54.81 -11.84 -88.81
C SER A 21 -55.41 -12.51 -87.54
N ALA A 22 -56.19 -11.78 -86.85
CA ALA A 22 -57.58 -11.90 -86.40
C ALA A 22 -57.97 -13.17 -85.54
N MET A 23 -58.48 -12.87 -84.46
CA MET A 23 -59.84 -12.89 -83.94
C MET A 23 -59.95 -13.03 -82.45
N ALA A 24 -60.76 -12.12 -81.96
CA ALA A 24 -61.14 -11.89 -80.59
C ALA A 24 -61.73 -13.09 -79.84
N GLN A 25 -61.49 -13.18 -78.56
CA GLN A 25 -62.56 -13.44 -77.60
C GLN A 25 -62.16 -12.81 -76.23
N ASP A 26 -63.05 -11.98 -75.76
CA ASP A 26 -63.13 -11.37 -74.43
C ASP A 26 -63.01 -12.39 -73.33
N LYS A 27 -62.04 -12.23 -72.45
CA LYS A 27 -62.11 -12.71 -71.04
C LYS A 27 -61.64 -11.59 -70.10
N LYS A 28 -62.61 -11.10 -69.33
CA LYS A 28 -62.42 -10.21 -68.18
C LYS A 28 -61.17 -10.55 -67.36
N PRO A 29 -60.35 -9.59 -66.93
CA PRO A 29 -59.23 -9.89 -66.03
C PRO A 29 -59.76 -10.20 -64.62
N GLU A 30 -59.49 -11.43 -64.13
CA GLU A 30 -59.65 -11.76 -62.75
C GLU A 30 -58.63 -10.97 -61.91
N ALA A 31 -59.13 -10.26 -60.86
CA ALA A 31 -58.34 -9.54 -59.88
C ALA A 31 -57.32 -10.47 -59.20
N PRO A 32 -56.09 -10.05 -58.99
CA PRO A 32 -55.08 -10.87 -58.35
C PRO A 32 -55.52 -11.24 -56.90
N LYS A 33 -55.71 -12.56 -56.66
CA LYS A 33 -55.93 -13.09 -55.31
C LYS A 33 -54.78 -12.65 -54.45
N LYS A 34 -55.02 -11.77 -53.43
CA LYS A 34 -54.09 -11.42 -52.37
C LYS A 34 -53.65 -12.74 -51.68
N GLN A 35 -52.48 -13.26 -52.04
CA GLN A 35 -51.86 -14.36 -51.33
C GLN A 35 -51.60 -13.87 -49.88
N LYS A 36 -52.16 -14.57 -48.93
CA LYS A 36 -51.92 -14.29 -47.48
C LYS A 36 -50.43 -14.62 -47.21
N LEU A 37 -49.56 -13.59 -47.30
CA LEU A 37 -48.11 -13.60 -47.04
C LEU A 37 -47.73 -14.31 -45.72
N PHE A 38 -48.62 -14.28 -44.73
CA PHE A 38 -48.46 -14.88 -43.41
C PHE A 38 -48.58 -16.41 -43.34
N LYS A 39 -48.98 -17.12 -44.43
CA LYS A 39 -49.11 -18.60 -44.44
C LYS A 39 -48.02 -19.31 -45.22
N SER A 40 -47.02 -18.65 -45.78
CA SER A 40 -45.94 -19.32 -46.49
C SER A 40 -44.98 -19.98 -45.48
N ARG A 41 -44.55 -21.23 -45.73
CA ARG A 41 -43.57 -21.91 -44.91
C ARG A 41 -42.29 -21.09 -44.73
N LYS A 42 -41.84 -20.34 -45.77
CA LYS A 42 -40.68 -19.46 -45.71
C LYS A 42 -40.84 -18.29 -44.72
N PHE A 43 -42.06 -17.70 -44.62
CA PHE A 43 -42.33 -16.63 -43.65
C PHE A 43 -42.35 -17.14 -42.22
N ARG A 44 -42.95 -18.32 -41.93
CA ARG A 44 -42.93 -18.95 -40.60
C ARG A 44 -41.52 -19.28 -40.13
N TYR A 45 -40.64 -19.80 -40.99
CA TYR A 45 -39.26 -20.11 -40.62
C TYR A 45 -38.41 -18.83 -40.46
N GLY A 46 -38.64 -17.79 -41.31
CA GLY A 46 -38.00 -16.48 -41.16
C GLY A 46 -38.37 -15.82 -39.83
N THR A 47 -39.65 -15.76 -39.49
CA THR A 47 -40.16 -15.16 -38.26
C THR A 47 -39.61 -15.88 -37.01
N VAL A 48 -39.61 -17.24 -37.01
CA VAL A 48 -39.04 -18.01 -35.90
C VAL A 48 -37.54 -17.76 -35.76
N ALA A 49 -36.80 -17.67 -36.87
CA ALA A 49 -35.37 -17.34 -36.83
C ALA A 49 -35.13 -15.92 -36.26
N THR A 50 -35.90 -14.91 -36.67
CA THR A 50 -35.79 -13.58 -36.15
C THR A 50 -36.14 -13.47 -34.67
N VAL A 51 -37.20 -14.18 -34.23
CA VAL A 51 -37.58 -14.25 -32.82
C VAL A 51 -36.50 -14.95 -31.99
N MET A 52 -35.88 -16.01 -32.49
CA MET A 52 -34.76 -16.68 -31.80
C MET A 52 -33.55 -15.80 -31.71
N ILE A 53 -33.20 -15.06 -32.74
CA ILE A 53 -32.08 -14.07 -32.69
C ILE A 53 -32.39 -12.98 -31.67
N ALA A 54 -33.59 -12.40 -31.69
CA ALA A 54 -33.99 -11.40 -30.71
C ALA A 54 -33.95 -11.97 -29.28
N LEU A 55 -34.39 -13.21 -29.08
CA LEU A 55 -34.32 -13.87 -27.76
C LEU A 55 -32.87 -14.07 -27.28
N VAL A 56 -31.98 -14.50 -28.19
CA VAL A 56 -30.55 -14.62 -27.86
C VAL A 56 -29.96 -13.27 -27.46
N ILE A 57 -30.27 -12.19 -28.20
CA ILE A 57 -29.82 -10.84 -27.86
C ILE A 57 -30.33 -10.43 -26.48
N VAL A 58 -31.60 -10.66 -26.17
CA VAL A 58 -32.18 -10.36 -24.85
C VAL A 58 -31.49 -11.17 -23.74
N VAL A 59 -31.23 -12.45 -23.97
CA VAL A 59 -30.50 -13.31 -23.00
C VAL A 59 -29.07 -12.83 -22.77
N VAL A 60 -28.35 -12.41 -23.82
CA VAL A 60 -27.00 -11.86 -23.71
C VAL A 60 -27.01 -10.53 -22.94
N ILE A 61 -27.98 -9.65 -23.22
CA ILE A 61 -28.12 -8.39 -22.47
C ILE A 61 -28.45 -8.67 -21.00
N ALA A 62 -29.40 -9.56 -20.74
CA ALA A 62 -29.76 -9.94 -19.36
C ALA A 62 -28.59 -10.60 -18.62
N ALA A 63 -27.85 -11.50 -19.28
CA ALA A 63 -26.64 -12.11 -18.70
C ALA A 63 -25.57 -11.05 -18.37
N ASN A 64 -25.33 -10.09 -19.29
CA ASN A 64 -24.42 -8.99 -19.04
C ASN A 64 -24.88 -8.12 -17.86
N MET A 65 -26.17 -7.80 -17.77
CA MET A 65 -26.69 -7.02 -16.64
C MET A 65 -26.53 -7.79 -15.31
N VAL A 66 -26.81 -9.09 -15.30
CA VAL A 66 -26.64 -9.91 -14.10
C VAL A 66 -25.16 -10.05 -13.74
N LEU A 67 -24.27 -10.30 -14.70
CA LEU A 67 -22.83 -10.36 -14.48
C LEU A 67 -22.28 -9.03 -13.99
N SER A 68 -22.73 -7.90 -14.55
CA SER A 68 -22.35 -6.57 -14.10
C SER A 68 -22.83 -6.29 -12.68
N ALA A 69 -24.06 -6.65 -12.34
CA ALA A 69 -24.61 -6.51 -11.01
C ALA A 69 -23.88 -7.39 -9.98
N LEU A 70 -23.55 -8.64 -10.34
CA LEU A 70 -22.77 -9.56 -9.51
C LEU A 70 -21.32 -9.08 -9.36
N SER A 71 -20.68 -8.62 -10.43
CA SER A 71 -19.33 -8.05 -10.38
C SER A 71 -19.26 -6.83 -9.46
N ASN A 72 -20.28 -5.98 -9.52
CA ASN A 72 -20.35 -4.80 -8.64
C ASN A 72 -20.62 -5.15 -7.17
N ARG A 73 -21.37 -6.22 -6.90
CA ARG A 73 -21.73 -6.62 -5.53
C ARG A 73 -20.72 -7.55 -4.86
N PHE A 74 -20.02 -8.36 -5.63
CA PHE A 74 -19.10 -9.39 -5.11
C PHE A 74 -17.65 -9.13 -5.51
N SER A 75 -17.34 -8.00 -6.11
CA SER A 75 -15.98 -7.63 -6.56
C SER A 75 -15.28 -8.75 -7.35
N TRP A 76 -16.02 -9.45 -8.21
CA TRP A 76 -15.52 -10.57 -9.03
C TRP A 76 -14.60 -10.11 -10.17
N ALA A 77 -14.06 -8.91 -10.09
CA ALA A 77 -13.04 -8.45 -11.02
C ALA A 77 -11.70 -9.11 -10.64
N LEU A 78 -11.20 -9.99 -11.48
CA LEU A 78 -9.87 -10.55 -11.32
C LEU A 78 -8.83 -9.46 -11.61
N ASP A 79 -7.90 -9.27 -10.70
CA ASP A 79 -6.76 -8.40 -10.93
C ASP A 79 -5.71 -9.16 -11.75
N PHE A 80 -5.46 -8.69 -12.97
CA PHE A 80 -4.45 -9.23 -13.86
C PHE A 80 -3.16 -8.40 -13.86
N THR A 81 -3.05 -7.42 -12.98
CA THR A 81 -1.80 -6.66 -12.83
C THR A 81 -0.74 -7.55 -12.18
N SER A 82 0.51 -7.35 -12.56
CA SER A 82 1.63 -8.16 -12.03
C SER A 82 1.87 -7.94 -10.54
N THR A 83 1.35 -6.86 -9.98
CA THR A 83 1.58 -6.41 -8.60
C THR A 83 0.33 -6.50 -7.72
N GLY A 84 -0.80 -7.01 -8.25
CA GLY A 84 -2.08 -7.00 -7.50
C GLY A 84 -2.53 -5.57 -7.16
N LEU A 85 -2.40 -4.64 -8.11
CA LEU A 85 -2.65 -3.21 -7.89
C LEU A 85 -4.05 -2.90 -7.33
N TYR A 86 -5.03 -3.71 -7.70
CA TYR A 86 -6.42 -3.53 -7.32
C TYR A 86 -6.87 -4.46 -6.18
N ASP A 87 -6.08 -5.47 -5.83
CA ASP A 87 -6.43 -6.38 -4.74
C ASP A 87 -6.13 -5.72 -3.39
N ILE A 88 -6.99 -5.98 -2.42
CA ILE A 88 -6.79 -5.53 -1.04
C ILE A 88 -6.01 -6.61 -0.29
N SER A 89 -4.90 -6.23 0.32
CA SER A 89 -4.02 -7.12 1.07
C SER A 89 -4.73 -7.78 2.26
N GLU A 90 -4.21 -8.92 2.72
CA GLU A 90 -4.76 -9.62 3.87
C GLU A 90 -4.69 -8.75 5.13
N GLU A 91 -3.59 -8.03 5.31
CA GLU A 91 -3.37 -7.12 6.43
C GLU A 91 -4.43 -6.00 6.47
N THR A 92 -4.73 -5.40 5.32
CA THR A 92 -5.79 -4.39 5.22
C THR A 92 -7.18 -4.97 5.49
N GLN A 93 -7.44 -6.21 5.02
CA GLN A 93 -8.70 -6.89 5.31
C GLN A 93 -8.86 -7.18 6.82
N GLU A 94 -7.79 -7.58 7.51
CA GLU A 94 -7.80 -7.77 8.97
C GLU A 94 -8.13 -6.47 9.70
N VAL A 95 -7.54 -5.33 9.29
CA VAL A 95 -7.88 -4.01 9.83
C VAL A 95 -9.37 -3.71 9.67
N ILE A 96 -9.93 -3.91 8.47
CA ILE A 96 -11.35 -3.66 8.21
C ILE A 96 -12.24 -4.56 9.08
N HIS A 97 -11.90 -5.84 9.22
CA HIS A 97 -12.67 -6.79 10.01
C HIS A 97 -12.55 -6.56 11.53
N SER A 98 -11.52 -5.88 12.00
CA SER A 98 -11.33 -5.54 13.41
C SER A 98 -12.21 -4.39 13.90
N ILE A 99 -12.84 -3.63 12.98
CA ILE A 99 -13.65 -2.46 13.32
C ILE A 99 -15.02 -2.88 13.84
N ASP A 100 -15.47 -2.17 14.88
CA ASP A 100 -16.85 -2.32 15.37
C ASP A 100 -17.85 -1.98 14.24
N PRO A 101 -18.72 -2.91 13.83
CA PRO A 101 -19.70 -2.68 12.79
C PRO A 101 -20.70 -1.54 13.10
N ALA A 102 -20.78 -1.09 14.34
CA ALA A 102 -21.63 0.04 14.73
C ALA A 102 -21.01 1.40 14.37
N VAL A 103 -19.74 1.46 14.03
CA VAL A 103 -19.04 2.69 13.62
C VAL A 103 -19.28 2.93 12.13
N GLU A 104 -20.03 3.96 11.78
CA GLU A 104 -20.23 4.39 10.39
C GLU A 104 -19.02 5.19 9.91
N ILE A 105 -18.51 4.87 8.72
CA ILE A 105 -17.34 5.50 8.14
C ILE A 105 -17.69 5.99 6.73
N GLU A 106 -17.41 7.26 6.47
CA GLU A 106 -17.56 7.87 5.16
C GLU A 106 -16.18 8.15 4.55
N ILE A 107 -15.96 7.66 3.35
CA ILE A 107 -14.81 8.00 2.50
C ILE A 107 -15.30 9.03 1.49
N THR A 108 -14.88 10.29 1.63
CA THR A 108 -15.21 11.34 0.67
C THR A 108 -14.05 11.54 -0.30
N VAL A 109 -14.31 11.37 -1.60
CA VAL A 109 -13.34 11.62 -2.69
C VAL A 109 -13.67 12.96 -3.34
N PHE A 110 -12.74 13.92 -3.28
CA PHE A 110 -12.94 15.25 -3.85
C PHE A 110 -12.59 15.30 -5.34
N TYR A 111 -13.39 14.58 -6.15
CA TYR A 111 -13.25 14.52 -7.60
C TYR A 111 -14.58 14.13 -8.27
N ASP A 112 -14.70 14.39 -9.59
CA ASP A 112 -15.84 13.86 -10.35
C ASP A 112 -15.69 12.34 -10.54
N GLU A 113 -16.69 11.57 -10.10
CA GLU A 113 -16.68 10.10 -10.13
C GLU A 113 -16.41 9.51 -11.51
N ASN A 114 -16.91 10.17 -12.58
CA ASN A 114 -16.78 9.65 -13.95
C ASN A 114 -15.40 9.84 -14.56
N THR A 115 -14.62 10.78 -14.03
CA THR A 115 -13.30 11.16 -14.57
C THR A 115 -12.16 10.84 -13.61
N TYR A 116 -12.47 10.36 -12.39
CA TYR A 116 -11.44 9.97 -11.41
C TYR A 116 -10.61 8.81 -11.93
N PRO A 117 -9.29 8.85 -11.81
CA PRO A 117 -8.42 7.80 -12.31
C PRO A 117 -8.78 6.42 -11.78
N HIS A 118 -9.00 5.47 -12.69
CA HIS A 118 -9.48 4.13 -12.34
C HIS A 118 -8.55 3.38 -11.38
N TYR A 119 -7.23 3.59 -11.51
CA TYR A 119 -6.23 2.98 -10.63
C TYR A 119 -6.28 3.46 -9.17
N VAL A 120 -7.00 4.55 -8.88
CA VAL A 120 -7.30 5.01 -7.51
C VAL A 120 -8.74 4.67 -7.11
N ALA A 121 -9.69 4.86 -8.05
CA ALA A 121 -11.11 4.64 -7.79
C ALA A 121 -11.44 3.17 -7.47
N GLU A 122 -10.82 2.22 -8.17
CA GLU A 122 -11.11 0.79 -7.99
C GLU A 122 -10.65 0.25 -6.63
N PRO A 123 -9.41 0.52 -6.14
CA PRO A 123 -9.03 0.17 -4.78
C PRO A 123 -9.96 0.75 -3.72
N ILE A 124 -10.37 2.03 -3.82
CA ILE A 124 -11.31 2.65 -2.88
C ILE A 124 -12.65 1.90 -2.87
N LYS A 125 -13.17 1.56 -4.06
CA LYS A 125 -14.42 0.81 -4.18
C LYS A 125 -14.32 -0.60 -3.59
N ARG A 126 -13.23 -1.31 -3.86
CA ARG A 126 -13.00 -2.66 -3.30
C ARG A 126 -12.86 -2.62 -1.80
N PHE A 127 -12.12 -1.65 -1.28
CA PHE A 127 -11.96 -1.42 0.15
C PHE A 127 -13.31 -1.21 0.83
N ALA A 128 -14.16 -0.33 0.31
CA ALA A 128 -15.48 -0.08 0.87
C ALA A 128 -16.43 -1.29 0.79
N ASN A 129 -16.29 -2.13 -0.25
CA ASN A 129 -17.12 -3.33 -0.40
C ASN A 129 -16.80 -4.45 0.62
N LEU A 130 -15.69 -4.33 1.36
CA LEU A 130 -15.34 -5.30 2.39
C LEU A 130 -16.14 -5.14 3.69
N SER A 131 -16.83 -4.00 3.88
CA SER A 131 -17.68 -3.79 5.05
C SER A 131 -18.89 -2.91 4.73
N ASP A 132 -20.06 -3.29 5.26
CA ASP A 132 -21.33 -2.57 5.03
C ASP A 132 -21.37 -1.21 5.76
N ASN A 133 -20.50 -0.98 6.73
CA ASN A 133 -20.41 0.28 7.49
C ASN A 133 -19.45 1.30 6.85
N ILE A 134 -18.83 0.99 5.71
CA ILE A 134 -17.98 1.90 4.96
C ILE A 134 -18.73 2.39 3.72
N THR A 135 -18.89 3.69 3.59
CA THR A 135 -19.56 4.32 2.44
C THR A 135 -18.60 5.22 1.66
N VAL A 136 -18.76 5.27 0.34
CA VAL A 136 -17.95 6.15 -0.52
C VAL A 136 -18.83 7.21 -1.15
N LYS A 137 -18.38 8.46 -1.10
CA LYS A 137 -19.05 9.61 -1.69
C LYS A 137 -18.06 10.40 -2.55
N TYR A 138 -18.49 10.75 -3.75
CA TYR A 138 -17.74 11.62 -4.63
C TYR A 138 -18.30 13.03 -4.61
N VAL A 139 -17.44 14.02 -4.46
CA VAL A 139 -17.80 15.44 -4.45
C VAL A 139 -16.91 16.16 -5.45
N ASP A 140 -17.51 16.64 -6.53
CA ASP A 140 -16.80 17.39 -7.57
C ASP A 140 -16.50 18.82 -7.09
N PRO A 141 -15.23 19.18 -6.83
CA PRO A 141 -14.86 20.50 -6.33
C PRO A 141 -15.02 21.61 -7.40
N GLU A 142 -15.08 21.26 -8.70
CA GLU A 142 -15.36 22.25 -9.74
C GLU A 142 -16.83 22.71 -9.69
N LYS A 143 -17.73 21.80 -9.34
CA LYS A 143 -19.17 22.10 -9.16
C LYS A 143 -19.48 22.66 -7.77
N ASN A 144 -18.70 22.28 -6.75
CA ASN A 144 -18.89 22.72 -5.37
C ASN A 144 -17.55 23.06 -4.68
N PRO A 145 -16.95 24.22 -4.98
CA PRO A 145 -15.64 24.60 -4.41
C PRO A 145 -15.64 24.74 -2.89
N THR A 146 -16.79 25.07 -2.29
CA THR A 146 -16.92 25.22 -0.82
C THR A 146 -16.85 23.88 -0.08
N ALA A 147 -17.03 22.76 -0.77
CA ALA A 147 -16.92 21.45 -0.16
C ALA A 147 -15.50 21.12 0.33
N LEU A 148 -14.46 21.72 -0.27
CA LEU A 148 -13.07 21.52 0.17
C LEU A 148 -12.81 22.02 1.61
N THR A 149 -13.66 22.89 2.14
CA THR A 149 -13.55 23.41 3.49
C THR A 149 -14.54 22.81 4.48
N GLN A 150 -15.32 21.80 4.05
CA GLN A 150 -16.39 21.23 4.88
C GLN A 150 -15.87 20.53 6.15
N PHE A 151 -14.63 20.03 6.15
CA PHE A 151 -14.00 19.38 7.29
C PHE A 151 -13.10 20.32 8.13
N GLY A 152 -12.97 21.59 7.72
CA GLY A 152 -12.10 22.59 8.35
C GLY A 152 -10.98 23.03 7.39
N THR A 153 -10.58 24.29 7.52
CA THR A 153 -9.53 24.88 6.66
C THR A 153 -8.14 24.40 7.06
N GLU A 154 -7.96 23.96 8.28
CA GLU A 154 -6.73 23.40 8.85
C GLU A 154 -6.25 22.13 8.14
N TYR A 155 -7.17 21.34 7.58
CA TYR A 155 -6.85 20.10 6.85
C TYR A 155 -6.32 20.33 5.42
N ASN A 156 -6.40 21.56 4.90
CA ASN A 156 -5.92 21.93 3.55
C ASN A 156 -6.32 20.90 2.46
N VAL A 157 -7.62 20.54 2.42
CA VAL A 157 -8.15 19.56 1.47
C VAL A 157 -8.03 20.10 0.05
N GLN A 158 -7.42 19.34 -0.85
CA GLN A 158 -7.21 19.70 -2.24
C GLN A 158 -8.11 18.89 -3.18
N ALA A 159 -8.21 19.33 -4.43
CA ALA A 159 -8.86 18.52 -5.47
C ALA A 159 -8.09 17.19 -5.65
N GLY A 160 -8.82 16.09 -5.69
CA GLY A 160 -8.25 14.74 -5.70
C GLY A 160 -8.06 14.13 -4.30
N ALA A 161 -8.19 14.89 -3.23
CA ALA A 161 -8.04 14.37 -1.87
C ALA A 161 -9.07 13.27 -1.56
N VAL A 162 -8.63 12.32 -0.73
CA VAL A 162 -9.45 11.29 -0.11
C VAL A 162 -9.53 11.57 1.38
N VAL A 163 -10.74 11.72 1.89
CA VAL A 163 -11.01 12.05 3.29
C VAL A 163 -11.79 10.91 3.92
N ILE A 164 -11.31 10.44 5.05
CA ILE A 164 -11.96 9.39 5.85
C ILE A 164 -12.46 10.03 7.13
N ASN A 165 -13.73 9.86 7.45
CA ASN A 165 -14.32 10.38 8.66
C ASN A 165 -15.34 9.42 9.26
N ASN A 166 -15.51 9.46 10.59
CA ASN A 166 -16.54 8.72 11.35
C ASN A 166 -17.53 9.66 12.07
N GLY A 167 -17.55 10.94 11.72
CA GLY A 167 -18.31 11.99 12.38
C GLY A 167 -17.56 12.72 13.50
N ASP A 168 -16.71 12.03 14.26
CA ASP A 168 -15.94 12.60 15.37
C ASP A 168 -14.50 12.96 14.95
N ARG A 169 -13.92 12.19 14.03
CA ARG A 169 -12.53 12.32 13.57
C ARG A 169 -12.42 12.30 12.05
N VAL A 170 -11.43 13.02 11.57
CA VAL A 170 -11.18 13.20 10.14
C VAL A 170 -9.71 12.92 9.84
N ARG A 171 -9.44 12.14 8.80
CA ARG A 171 -8.10 11.97 8.23
C ARG A 171 -8.14 12.32 6.75
N VAL A 172 -7.22 13.18 6.32
CA VAL A 172 -7.14 13.69 4.96
C VAL A 172 -5.88 13.18 4.29
N PHE A 173 -6.00 12.69 3.07
CA PHE A 173 -4.89 12.32 2.21
C PHE A 173 -5.02 13.07 0.88
N ASN A 174 -4.12 14.00 0.62
CA ASN A 174 -4.02 14.68 -0.66
C ASN A 174 -3.33 13.78 -1.70
N VAL A 175 -3.37 14.15 -2.96
CA VAL A 175 -2.80 13.32 -4.06
C VAL A 175 -1.32 12.99 -3.81
N SER A 176 -0.54 13.92 -3.27
CA SER A 176 0.87 13.71 -2.91
C SER A 176 1.08 12.62 -1.86
N ASP A 177 0.08 12.33 -1.04
CA ASP A 177 0.20 11.38 0.06
C ASP A 177 0.01 9.94 -0.39
N TYR A 178 -0.70 9.71 -1.51
CA TYR A 178 -0.99 8.36 -2.01
C TYR A 178 -0.49 8.09 -3.42
N PHE A 179 0.21 9.04 -4.03
CA PHE A 179 0.76 8.92 -5.37
C PHE A 179 2.14 9.55 -5.46
N THR A 180 3.11 8.77 -5.96
CA THR A 180 4.48 9.23 -6.23
C THR A 180 4.92 8.72 -7.60
N ALA A 181 5.65 9.56 -8.34
CA ALA A 181 6.29 9.19 -9.59
C ALA A 181 7.80 9.25 -9.43
N ASP A 182 8.47 8.14 -9.72
CA ASP A 182 9.93 8.10 -9.82
C ASP A 182 10.36 8.72 -11.16
N GLN A 183 11.12 9.78 -11.08
CA GLN A 183 11.57 10.52 -12.26
C GLN A 183 12.68 9.82 -13.04
N GLU A 184 13.43 8.91 -12.43
CA GLU A 184 14.52 8.19 -13.07
C GLU A 184 14.01 6.96 -13.83
N THR A 185 13.13 6.19 -13.23
CA THR A 185 12.58 4.96 -13.81
C THR A 185 11.26 5.18 -14.56
N GLY A 186 10.57 6.31 -14.33
CA GLY A 186 9.21 6.56 -14.81
C GLY A 186 8.15 5.68 -14.15
N SER A 187 8.50 4.97 -13.08
CA SER A 187 7.59 4.12 -12.32
C SER A 187 6.65 4.98 -11.48
N MET A 188 5.40 4.56 -11.39
CA MET A 188 4.41 5.18 -10.51
C MET A 188 4.14 4.26 -9.33
N TYR A 189 4.10 4.84 -8.14
CA TYR A 189 3.77 4.15 -6.90
C TYR A 189 2.46 4.67 -6.36
N ILE A 190 1.56 3.76 -5.98
CA ILE A 190 0.22 4.07 -5.51
C ILE A 190 0.06 3.47 -4.12
N TYR A 191 -0.17 4.32 -3.14
CA TYR A 191 -0.29 3.98 -1.72
C TYR A 191 -1.74 4.09 -1.21
N ILE A 192 -2.73 4.15 -2.11
CA ILE A 192 -4.11 4.46 -1.73
C ILE A 192 -4.68 3.45 -0.72
N GLU A 193 -4.38 2.17 -0.88
CA GLU A 193 -4.84 1.14 0.06
C GLU A 193 -4.27 1.36 1.46
N GLU A 194 -2.96 1.60 1.55
CA GLU A 194 -2.28 1.88 2.81
C GLU A 194 -2.86 3.12 3.50
N ARG A 195 -3.13 4.20 2.72
CA ARG A 195 -3.75 5.42 3.26
C ARG A 195 -5.17 5.20 3.73
N LEU A 196 -5.96 4.39 3.01
CA LEU A 196 -7.31 4.04 3.45
C LEU A 196 -7.28 3.25 4.76
N ALA A 197 -6.42 2.25 4.88
CA ALA A 197 -6.27 1.47 6.09
C ALA A 197 -5.75 2.32 7.27
N ALA A 198 -4.75 3.17 7.03
CA ALA A 198 -4.24 4.12 8.03
C ALA A 198 -5.30 5.11 8.50
N GLY A 199 -6.07 5.67 7.57
CA GLY A 199 -7.17 6.57 7.90
C GLY A 199 -8.27 5.87 8.70
N LEU A 200 -8.57 4.63 8.34
CA LEU A 200 -9.53 3.79 9.04
C LEU A 200 -9.10 3.54 10.49
N LEU A 201 -7.87 3.09 10.71
CA LEU A 201 -7.30 2.91 12.05
C LEU A 201 -7.36 4.21 12.86
N TYR A 202 -6.97 5.34 12.24
CA TYR A 202 -6.97 6.63 12.91
C TYR A 202 -8.37 7.05 13.39
N VAL A 203 -9.40 6.95 12.54
CA VAL A 203 -10.76 7.41 12.91
C VAL A 203 -11.49 6.44 13.85
N THR A 204 -11.04 5.18 13.96
CA THR A 204 -11.69 4.16 14.78
C THR A 204 -11.04 3.92 16.14
N LYS A 205 -9.76 4.33 16.31
CA LYS A 205 -9.08 4.19 17.61
C LYS A 205 -9.71 5.04 18.69
N GLU A 206 -9.91 4.46 19.87
CA GLU A 206 -10.44 5.17 21.04
C GLU A 206 -9.44 6.22 21.55
N ASN A 207 -8.18 5.84 21.69
CA ASN A 207 -7.09 6.72 22.10
C ASN A 207 -5.98 6.68 21.05
N ILE A 208 -5.65 7.82 20.46
CA ILE A 208 -4.57 7.93 19.48
C ILE A 208 -3.26 8.20 20.23
N PRO A 209 -2.25 7.32 20.13
CA PRO A 209 -0.95 7.59 20.71
C PRO A 209 -0.27 8.74 19.98
N VAL A 210 0.38 9.64 20.73
CA VAL A 210 1.18 10.73 20.19
C VAL A 210 2.66 10.37 20.31
N VAL A 211 3.39 10.52 19.19
CA VAL A 211 4.82 10.29 19.08
C VAL A 211 5.53 11.62 18.79
N HIS A 212 6.44 12.01 19.67
CA HIS A 212 7.16 13.25 19.57
C HIS A 212 8.56 13.03 19.00
N PHE A 213 8.83 13.59 17.83
CA PHE A 213 10.16 13.63 17.22
C PHE A 213 10.90 14.86 17.72
N LEU A 214 11.98 14.66 18.47
CA LEU A 214 12.74 15.79 18.99
C LEU A 214 13.55 16.45 17.87
N THR A 215 13.59 17.77 17.93
CA THR A 215 14.30 18.65 17.01
C THR A 215 15.01 19.76 17.80
N GLY A 216 15.86 20.53 17.11
CA GLY A 216 16.59 21.65 17.72
C GLY A 216 18.08 21.37 17.91
N HIS A 217 18.50 20.11 18.02
CA HIS A 217 19.90 19.71 18.21
C HIS A 217 20.55 19.16 16.94
N GLY A 218 19.91 19.36 15.77
CA GLY A 218 20.39 18.91 14.47
C GLY A 218 20.04 17.47 14.19
N GLU A 219 18.95 16.98 14.76
CA GLU A 219 18.35 15.69 14.49
C GLU A 219 17.92 15.60 13.03
N GLN A 220 18.07 14.44 12.42
CA GLN A 220 17.78 14.22 11.01
C GLN A 220 17.52 12.75 10.68
N GLY A 221 17.00 12.47 9.46
CA GLY A 221 16.86 11.11 8.94
C GLY A 221 15.62 10.35 9.45
N TYR A 222 14.66 11.01 10.12
CA TYR A 222 13.51 10.37 10.75
C TYR A 222 12.22 10.35 9.90
N ASN A 223 12.18 11.01 8.74
CA ASN A 223 10.95 11.22 7.97
C ASN A 223 10.25 9.91 7.56
N ASN A 224 11.01 8.88 7.18
CA ASN A 224 10.44 7.59 6.82
C ASN A 224 9.77 6.92 8.03
N LEU A 225 10.44 6.91 9.18
CA LEU A 225 9.90 6.35 10.42
C LEU A 225 8.66 7.13 10.88
N MET A 226 8.71 8.46 10.84
CA MET A 226 7.57 9.34 11.15
C MET A 226 6.36 8.99 10.27
N SER A 227 6.57 8.83 8.96
CA SER A 227 5.52 8.47 8.02
C SER A 227 4.91 7.10 8.32
N VAL A 228 5.75 6.10 8.62
CA VAL A 228 5.27 4.74 8.93
C VAL A 228 4.47 4.74 10.24
N ILE A 229 4.94 5.42 11.29
CA ILE A 229 4.22 5.53 12.56
C ILE A 229 2.87 6.23 12.36
N ALA A 230 2.83 7.34 11.61
CA ALA A 230 1.59 8.05 11.30
C ALA A 230 0.61 7.17 10.51
N ASN A 231 1.11 6.40 9.54
CA ASN A 231 0.29 5.47 8.75
C ASN A 231 -0.26 4.29 9.57
N ASN A 232 0.35 3.97 10.69
CA ASN A 232 -0.15 2.97 11.63
C ASN A 232 -1.05 3.56 12.73
N GLY A 233 -1.64 4.73 12.49
CA GLY A 233 -2.73 5.30 13.29
C GLY A 233 -2.27 6.04 14.54
N ALA A 234 -1.09 6.67 14.50
CA ALA A 234 -0.60 7.57 15.53
C ALA A 234 -0.67 9.03 15.07
N ASP A 235 -0.72 9.95 16.02
CA ASP A 235 -0.34 11.34 15.78
C ASP A 235 1.16 11.50 15.95
N VAL A 236 1.78 12.27 15.07
CA VAL A 236 3.22 12.56 15.09
C VAL A 236 3.45 14.06 15.17
N GLU A 237 4.35 14.48 16.03
CA GLU A 237 4.65 15.88 16.28
C GLU A 237 6.15 16.10 16.35
N GLU A 238 6.64 17.20 15.77
CA GLU A 238 8.00 17.66 16.00
C GLU A 238 8.04 18.60 17.21
N VAL A 239 8.93 18.33 18.15
CA VAL A 239 9.10 19.12 19.36
C VAL A 239 10.53 19.67 19.41
N ASN A 240 10.65 20.99 19.38
CA ASN A 240 11.94 21.69 19.47
C ASN A 240 12.25 22.06 20.92
N LEU A 241 13.07 21.26 21.61
CA LEU A 241 13.39 21.49 23.02
C LEU A 241 14.15 22.79 23.30
N LEU A 242 14.74 23.44 22.29
CA LEU A 242 15.39 24.77 22.49
C LEU A 242 14.39 25.91 22.60
N THR A 243 13.22 25.78 22.00
CA THR A 243 12.20 26.84 21.91
C THR A 243 10.94 26.51 22.69
N ASP A 244 10.64 25.24 22.84
CA ASP A 244 9.37 24.76 23.35
C ASP A 244 9.55 24.22 24.78
N VAL A 245 8.56 24.50 25.63
CA VAL A 245 8.37 23.78 26.88
C VAL A 245 7.31 22.73 26.58
N PRO A 246 7.69 21.47 26.31
CA PRO A 246 6.73 20.47 25.86
C PRO A 246 5.71 20.15 26.96
N GLU A 247 4.44 20.24 26.63
CA GLU A 247 3.35 19.74 27.45
C GLU A 247 2.97 18.35 26.96
N PHE A 248 3.35 17.34 27.72
CA PHE A 248 3.03 15.93 27.39
C PHE A 248 1.72 15.53 28.07
N ASP A 249 0.72 15.21 27.29
CA ASP A 249 -0.59 14.74 27.75
C ASP A 249 -0.61 13.21 28.02
N SER A 250 -1.77 12.66 28.29
CA SER A 250 -1.95 11.21 28.56
C SER A 250 -1.70 10.34 27.33
N ASN A 251 -1.83 10.91 26.12
CA ASN A 251 -1.66 10.21 24.84
C ASN A 251 -0.21 10.26 24.34
N SER A 252 0.62 11.13 24.93
CA SER A 252 2.07 11.20 24.66
C SER A 252 2.75 9.91 25.10
N LYS A 253 3.14 9.04 24.16
CA LYS A 253 3.64 7.68 24.44
C LYS A 253 5.09 7.46 24.13
N VAL A 254 5.62 8.10 23.09
CA VAL A 254 6.98 7.85 22.62
C VAL A 254 7.67 9.16 22.26
N ILE A 255 8.92 9.28 22.66
CA ILE A 255 9.87 10.27 22.12
C ILE A 255 10.80 9.53 21.15
N VAL A 256 11.12 10.16 20.02
CA VAL A 256 12.10 9.68 19.03
C VAL A 256 13.21 10.69 18.91
N ILE A 257 14.46 10.25 19.04
CA ILE A 257 15.68 11.04 18.87
C ILE A 257 16.51 10.40 17.76
N CYS A 258 16.84 11.18 16.72
CA CYS A 258 17.58 10.67 15.56
C CYS A 258 18.87 11.48 15.32
N ASN A 259 20.00 10.89 15.63
CA ASN A 259 21.35 11.37 15.31
C ASN A 259 21.58 12.87 15.55
N PRO A 260 21.36 13.39 16.77
CA PRO A 260 21.60 14.79 17.08
C PRO A 260 23.08 15.14 16.89
N THR A 261 23.33 16.33 16.34
CA THR A 261 24.69 16.84 16.10
C THR A 261 25.22 17.71 17.25
N ARG A 262 24.35 18.07 18.20
CA ARG A 262 24.65 18.84 19.41
C ARG A 262 24.05 18.14 20.63
N ASP A 263 24.78 18.19 21.75
CA ASP A 263 24.32 17.58 22.99
C ASP A 263 23.19 18.39 23.63
N TYR A 264 22.35 17.72 24.36
CA TYR A 264 21.27 18.27 25.15
C TYR A 264 21.81 18.90 26.44
N SER A 265 21.23 19.99 26.88
CA SER A 265 21.52 20.57 28.20
C SER A 265 20.99 19.66 29.32
N GLU A 266 21.51 19.81 30.53
CA GLU A 266 21.00 19.09 31.71
C GLU A 266 19.49 19.31 31.95
N ALA A 267 18.96 20.50 31.59
CA ALA A 267 17.53 20.77 31.74
C ALA A 267 16.68 20.00 30.75
N GLU A 268 17.14 19.85 29.50
CA GLU A 268 16.47 19.07 28.45
C GLU A 268 16.56 17.58 28.75
N ILE A 269 17.72 17.09 29.24
CA ILE A 269 17.84 15.71 29.72
C ILE A 269 16.84 15.42 30.84
N ARG A 270 16.72 16.33 31.83
CA ARG A 270 15.71 16.17 32.88
C ARG A 270 14.29 16.13 32.33
N ALA A 271 13.96 16.92 31.33
CA ALA A 271 12.64 16.89 30.69
C ALA A 271 12.37 15.53 30.01
N ILE A 272 13.38 14.93 29.36
CA ILE A 272 13.30 13.59 28.78
C ILE A 272 13.12 12.54 29.87
N GLU A 273 13.89 12.62 30.97
CA GLU A 273 13.77 11.69 32.11
C GLU A 273 12.41 11.82 32.82
N ASP A 274 11.90 13.03 33.00
CA ASP A 274 10.56 13.30 33.55
C ASP A 274 9.46 12.73 32.66
N PHE A 275 9.60 12.87 31.34
CA PHE A 275 8.71 12.21 30.39
C PHE A 275 8.72 10.68 30.61
N LEU A 276 9.88 10.05 30.60
CA LEU A 276 10.02 8.60 30.73
C LEU A 276 9.53 8.06 32.06
N SER A 277 9.76 8.82 33.14
CA SER A 277 9.31 8.44 34.48
C SER A 277 7.81 8.63 34.66
N ASN A 278 7.21 9.59 33.95
CA ASN A 278 5.80 9.93 33.99
C ASN A 278 5.26 10.02 35.44
N ASN A 279 5.90 10.83 36.26
CA ASN A 279 5.59 10.91 37.70
C ASN A 279 5.64 9.54 38.43
N ASN A 280 6.59 8.70 38.08
CA ASN A 280 6.73 7.30 38.54
C ASN A 280 5.57 6.38 38.16
N GLN A 281 4.76 6.73 37.16
CA GLN A 281 3.73 5.85 36.59
C GLN A 281 4.26 5.03 35.41
N TYR A 282 5.37 5.45 34.79
CA TYR A 282 5.93 4.86 33.58
C TYR A 282 4.92 4.88 32.40
N GLY A 283 5.08 4.01 31.42
CA GLY A 283 4.19 3.90 30.26
C GLY A 283 4.50 4.90 29.14
N ARG A 284 5.67 5.57 29.21
CA ARG A 284 6.21 6.46 28.17
C ARG A 284 7.60 5.98 27.77
N ASN A 285 7.96 6.09 26.51
CA ASN A 285 9.06 5.36 25.92
C ASN A 285 9.97 6.25 25.08
N LEU A 286 11.17 5.76 24.77
CA LEU A 286 12.15 6.44 23.95
C LEU A 286 12.67 5.51 22.85
N MET A 287 12.77 5.98 21.62
CA MET A 287 13.55 5.38 20.55
C MET A 287 14.71 6.30 20.21
N TYR A 288 15.93 5.81 20.32
CA TYR A 288 17.14 6.55 19.98
C TYR A 288 17.92 5.86 18.87
N PHE A 289 18.21 6.61 17.82
CA PHE A 289 19.00 6.16 16.66
C PHE A 289 20.26 6.99 16.56
N SER A 290 21.39 6.30 16.45
CA SER A 290 22.71 6.89 16.30
C SER A 290 23.43 6.22 15.13
N SER A 291 24.60 6.69 14.72
CA SER A 291 25.43 6.06 13.68
C SER A 291 26.92 6.24 13.96
N ALA A 292 27.77 5.58 13.18
CA ALA A 292 29.22 5.61 13.36
C ALA A 292 29.83 7.01 13.23
N ASP A 293 29.17 7.93 12.51
CA ASP A 293 29.57 9.33 12.34
C ASP A 293 28.92 10.29 13.35
N SER A 294 28.17 9.76 14.33
CA SER A 294 27.52 10.57 15.36
C SER A 294 28.51 11.35 16.22
N HIS A 295 28.07 12.53 16.63
CA HIS A 295 28.82 13.38 17.54
C HIS A 295 28.83 12.80 18.97
N LYS A 296 29.80 13.23 19.78
CA LYS A 296 29.80 12.93 21.20
C LYS A 296 28.73 13.75 21.91
N LEU A 297 27.91 13.10 22.70
CA LEU A 297 26.76 13.67 23.40
C LEU A 297 26.82 13.31 24.88
N PRO A 298 27.76 13.89 25.66
CA PRO A 298 28.05 13.45 27.03
C PRO A 298 26.85 13.41 27.96
N ASN A 299 25.94 14.40 27.87
CA ASN A 299 24.76 14.44 28.72
C ASN A 299 23.73 13.37 28.33
N LEU A 300 23.47 13.22 27.02
CA LEU A 300 22.59 12.17 26.51
C LEU A 300 23.17 10.78 26.80
N GLU A 301 24.47 10.57 26.56
CA GLU A 301 25.15 9.29 26.82
C GLU A 301 25.14 8.95 28.32
N ALA A 302 25.29 9.94 29.22
CA ALA A 302 25.16 9.72 30.66
C ALA A 302 23.74 9.29 31.06
N MET A 303 22.70 9.87 30.47
CA MET A 303 21.32 9.42 30.67
C MET A 303 21.13 7.99 30.17
N LEU A 304 21.60 7.66 28.95
CA LEU A 304 21.51 6.31 28.39
C LEU A 304 22.21 5.26 29.27
N ALA A 305 23.36 5.63 29.87
CA ALA A 305 24.06 4.76 30.82
C ALA A 305 23.21 4.40 32.06
N THR A 306 22.33 5.32 32.52
CA THR A 306 21.37 4.99 33.61
C THR A 306 20.30 3.99 33.18
N TRP A 307 20.15 3.77 31.86
CA TRP A 307 19.30 2.73 31.27
C TRP A 307 20.09 1.47 30.89
N GLY A 308 21.39 1.41 31.23
CA GLY A 308 22.27 0.28 30.95
C GLY A 308 22.78 0.22 29.51
N ILE A 309 22.82 1.34 28.83
CA ILE A 309 23.20 1.43 27.42
C ILE A 309 24.44 2.31 27.28
N GLU A 310 25.45 1.82 26.59
CA GLU A 310 26.66 2.55 26.19
C GLU A 310 26.91 2.38 24.69
N TYR A 311 27.27 3.46 24.02
CA TYR A 311 27.62 3.43 22.60
C TYR A 311 29.13 3.35 22.39
N GLY A 312 29.58 2.46 21.52
CA GLY A 312 30.96 2.43 21.05
C GLY A 312 31.31 3.69 20.23
N ASN A 313 32.57 4.09 20.25
CA ASN A 313 33.10 5.12 19.35
C ASN A 313 33.74 4.43 18.13
N ASP A 314 32.97 3.61 17.45
CA ASP A 314 33.46 2.73 16.39
C ASP A 314 32.50 2.68 15.20
N ILE A 315 33.01 2.15 14.10
CA ILE A 315 32.19 1.66 12.99
C ILE A 315 32.25 0.15 12.99
N VAL A 316 31.10 -0.49 12.92
CA VAL A 316 30.96 -1.94 12.83
C VAL A 316 30.90 -2.35 11.38
N LEU A 317 31.68 -3.35 11.04
CA LEU A 317 31.91 -3.88 9.69
C LEU A 317 31.63 -5.38 9.70
N GLU A 318 31.14 -5.91 8.57
CA GLU A 318 30.74 -7.31 8.45
C GLU A 318 31.45 -7.96 7.26
N ASP A 319 31.46 -9.28 7.23
CA ASP A 319 31.98 -10.04 6.10
C ASP A 319 30.99 -10.07 4.91
N GLU A 320 31.43 -10.57 3.76
CA GLU A 320 30.66 -10.57 2.53
C GLU A 320 29.31 -11.30 2.62
N ASN A 321 29.15 -12.23 3.57
CA ASN A 321 27.93 -13.05 3.70
C ASN A 321 26.80 -12.33 4.42
N ASN A 322 27.14 -11.32 5.22
CA ASN A 322 26.19 -10.60 6.07
C ASN A 322 26.18 -9.10 5.73
N THR A 323 26.33 -8.76 4.47
CA THR A 323 26.37 -7.38 3.97
C THR A 323 25.43 -7.22 2.77
N TYR A 324 24.93 -6.01 2.60
CA TYR A 324 24.21 -5.63 1.39
C TYR A 324 25.20 -5.20 0.31
N GLN A 325 25.07 -5.76 -0.89
CA GLN A 325 25.93 -5.48 -2.06
C GLN A 325 27.45 -5.67 -1.80
N ASN A 326 27.83 -6.52 -0.85
CA ASN A 326 29.23 -6.81 -0.46
C ASN A 326 30.02 -5.59 0.05
N TYR A 327 29.34 -4.58 0.61
CA TYR A 327 29.99 -3.46 1.29
C TYR A 327 30.02 -3.72 2.80
N PRO A 328 31.20 -3.83 3.45
CA PRO A 328 31.35 -4.18 4.85
C PRO A 328 30.59 -3.28 5.85
N ASN A 329 30.39 -2.00 5.52
CA ASN A 329 29.62 -1.05 6.31
C ASN A 329 28.10 -1.13 6.06
N GLN A 330 27.65 -1.96 5.13
CA GLN A 330 26.23 -2.19 4.81
C GLN A 330 25.75 -3.46 5.51
N VAL A 331 25.69 -3.42 6.82
CA VAL A 331 25.51 -4.58 7.69
C VAL A 331 24.09 -5.14 7.62
N VAL A 332 23.98 -6.46 7.53
CA VAL A 332 22.75 -7.25 7.59
C VAL A 332 22.78 -8.09 8.87
N PRO A 333 22.35 -7.54 10.01
CA PRO A 333 22.39 -8.25 11.28
C PRO A 333 21.29 -9.30 11.38
N SER A 334 21.41 -10.17 12.39
CA SER A 334 20.39 -11.14 12.76
C SER A 334 19.69 -10.75 14.06
N LEU A 335 18.42 -11.10 14.20
CA LEU A 335 17.73 -10.99 15.47
C LEU A 335 18.42 -11.87 16.52
N THR A 336 18.72 -11.31 17.68
CA THR A 336 19.38 -12.02 18.78
C THR A 336 18.38 -12.82 19.60
N THR A 337 17.13 -12.39 19.59
CA THR A 337 16.04 -13.01 20.34
C THR A 337 14.73 -12.93 19.59
N GLU A 338 13.92 -13.98 19.75
CA GLU A 338 12.54 -13.99 19.26
C GLU A 338 11.55 -13.46 20.32
N GLN A 339 11.90 -13.50 21.61
CA GLN A 339 11.02 -13.06 22.70
C GLN A 339 11.49 -11.75 23.31
N ILE A 340 10.58 -10.81 23.40
CA ILE A 340 10.85 -9.49 23.98
C ILE A 340 10.60 -9.54 25.49
N MET A 341 11.63 -9.47 26.29
CA MET A 341 11.61 -9.15 27.74
C MET A 341 10.49 -9.84 28.55
N ASN A 342 10.13 -11.07 28.22
CA ASN A 342 9.04 -11.82 28.86
C ASN A 342 7.65 -11.17 28.72
N THR A 343 7.45 -10.33 27.71
CA THR A 343 6.14 -9.69 27.44
C THR A 343 5.14 -10.65 26.80
N GLY A 344 5.59 -11.81 26.32
CA GLY A 344 4.81 -12.73 25.50
C GLY A 344 4.77 -12.31 24.01
N SER A 345 5.32 -11.15 23.67
CA SER A 345 5.46 -10.71 22.28
C SER A 345 6.68 -11.34 21.62
N THR A 346 6.55 -11.72 20.36
CA THR A 346 7.60 -12.34 19.57
C THR A 346 8.01 -11.38 18.46
N LEU A 347 9.32 -11.14 18.31
CA LEU A 347 9.88 -10.41 17.18
C LEU A 347 10.10 -11.38 16.02
N THR A 348 9.54 -11.04 14.88
CA THR A 348 9.76 -11.79 13.64
C THR A 348 9.90 -10.80 12.49
N THR A 349 10.73 -11.13 11.50
CA THR A 349 10.85 -10.37 10.27
C THR A 349 10.86 -11.34 9.09
N VAL A 350 10.10 -11.03 8.04
CA VAL A 350 10.10 -11.80 6.80
C VAL A 350 11.32 -11.42 5.95
N SER A 351 11.64 -10.13 5.93
CA SER A 351 12.81 -9.61 5.21
C SER A 351 14.02 -9.47 6.14
N PRO A 352 15.25 -9.52 5.60
CA PRO A 352 16.45 -9.24 6.39
C PRO A 352 16.47 -7.83 6.96
N LEU A 353 17.08 -7.68 8.13
CA LEU A 353 17.39 -6.36 8.70
C LEU A 353 18.51 -5.70 7.90
N TYR A 354 18.53 -4.38 7.89
CA TYR A 354 19.55 -3.59 7.21
C TYR A 354 19.98 -2.41 8.07
N THR A 355 21.25 -2.35 8.46
CA THR A 355 21.79 -1.37 9.40
C THR A 355 23.11 -0.79 8.90
N PRO A 356 23.09 0.12 7.92
CA PRO A 356 24.29 0.70 7.36
C PRO A 356 24.98 1.65 8.34
N ASN A 357 26.31 1.73 8.25
CA ASN A 357 27.16 2.63 9.02
C ASN A 357 26.90 2.55 10.54
N SER A 358 26.73 1.34 11.04
CA SER A 358 26.45 1.08 12.45
C SER A 358 27.64 1.36 13.36
N ARG A 359 27.35 1.84 14.56
CA ARG A 359 28.22 1.78 15.73
C ARG A 359 27.72 0.71 16.70
N SER A 360 28.63 0.16 17.50
CA SER A 360 28.26 -0.85 18.49
C SER A 360 27.45 -0.23 19.63
N VAL A 361 26.52 -1.02 20.17
CA VAL A 361 25.70 -0.68 21.34
C VAL A 361 26.00 -1.73 22.42
N HIS A 362 26.46 -1.30 23.59
CA HIS A 362 26.86 -2.19 24.68
C HIS A 362 25.83 -2.18 25.80
N THR A 363 25.58 -3.34 26.37
CA THR A 363 24.78 -3.52 27.57
C THR A 363 25.66 -3.41 28.81
N LEU A 364 25.44 -2.43 29.65
CA LEU A 364 26.20 -2.20 30.89
C LEU A 364 25.75 -3.15 32.03
N PHE A 365 24.49 -3.57 32.00
CA PHE A 365 23.91 -4.55 32.93
C PHE A 365 22.73 -5.26 32.26
N GLU A 366 22.47 -6.52 32.67
CA GLU A 366 21.39 -7.31 32.06
C GLU A 366 20.06 -7.16 32.80
N GLU A 367 20.05 -7.43 34.12
CA GLU A 367 18.81 -7.45 34.90
C GLU A 367 19.04 -7.01 36.34
N SER A 368 18.06 -6.30 36.89
CA SER A 368 17.94 -6.00 38.32
C SER A 368 16.47 -5.99 38.75
N ASN A 369 16.18 -5.62 40.02
CA ASN A 369 14.80 -5.52 40.50
C ASN A 369 13.99 -4.37 39.88
N VAL A 370 14.60 -3.49 39.06
CA VAL A 370 13.98 -2.28 38.51
C VAL A 370 14.30 -2.03 37.04
N TYR A 371 15.25 -2.79 36.47
CA TYR A 371 15.57 -2.68 35.02
C TYR A 371 15.98 -4.02 34.43
N LYS A 372 15.79 -4.10 33.14
CA LYS A 372 16.25 -5.18 32.28
C LYS A 372 16.72 -4.63 30.96
N THR A 373 17.85 -5.14 30.45
CA THR A 373 18.35 -4.82 29.10
C THR A 373 18.46 -6.11 28.30
N GLN A 374 18.21 -6.00 27.00
CA GLN A 374 18.23 -7.14 26.09
C GLN A 374 18.71 -6.70 24.71
N PRO A 375 19.78 -7.31 24.17
CA PRO A 375 20.12 -7.17 22.77
C PRO A 375 18.98 -7.68 21.88
N ILE A 376 18.66 -6.92 20.83
CA ILE A 376 17.57 -7.24 19.89
C ILE A 376 18.13 -7.79 18.59
N PHE A 377 19.17 -7.16 18.06
CA PHE A 377 19.85 -7.64 16.87
C PHE A 377 21.35 -7.38 16.94
N SER A 378 22.12 -8.30 16.38
CA SER A 378 23.59 -8.31 16.48
C SER A 378 24.21 -8.78 15.17
N THR A 379 25.49 -8.49 15.01
CA THR A 379 26.31 -8.98 13.91
C THR A 379 26.72 -10.44 14.09
N SER A 380 27.34 -11.01 13.04
CA SER A 380 27.95 -12.34 13.12
C SER A 380 29.25 -12.33 13.93
N SER A 381 29.75 -13.51 14.24
CA SER A 381 31.07 -13.68 14.89
C SER A 381 32.26 -13.28 13.97
N ASN A 382 32.03 -13.13 12.67
CA ASN A 382 33.04 -12.73 11.69
C ASN A 382 33.18 -11.22 11.58
N SER A 383 32.26 -10.48 12.16
CA SER A 383 32.29 -9.02 12.17
C SER A 383 33.51 -8.46 12.89
N TYR A 384 33.80 -7.21 12.60
CA TYR A 384 34.88 -6.48 13.25
C TYR A 384 34.48 -5.02 13.44
N SER A 385 35.06 -4.35 14.42
CA SER A 385 34.85 -2.93 14.62
C SER A 385 36.16 -2.16 14.68
N ARG A 386 36.10 -0.92 14.28
CA ARG A 386 37.21 0.01 14.17
C ARG A 386 36.82 1.35 14.77
N ASP A 387 37.76 2.01 15.45
CA ASP A 387 37.54 3.37 15.96
C ASP A 387 37.08 4.30 14.82
N ALA A 388 35.97 4.99 15.00
CA ALA A 388 35.38 5.85 14.01
C ALA A 388 36.29 7.02 13.57
N SER A 389 37.27 7.40 14.42
CA SER A 389 38.29 8.42 14.07
C SER A 389 39.35 7.90 13.10
N VAL A 390 39.48 6.57 12.96
CA VAL A 390 40.42 5.92 12.03
C VAL A 390 39.70 5.61 10.72
N VAL A 391 39.17 6.62 10.07
CA VAL A 391 38.54 6.46 8.74
C VAL A 391 39.60 6.16 7.71
N ASN A 392 39.84 4.89 7.46
CA ASN A 392 40.69 4.46 6.36
C ASN A 392 39.86 4.30 5.08
N GLN A 393 40.51 4.54 3.98
CA GLN A 393 39.96 4.44 2.62
C GLN A 393 39.58 2.99 2.23
N THR A 394 39.89 1.98 3.06
CA THR A 394 39.57 0.58 2.80
C THR A 394 38.83 -0.02 3.99
N PHE A 395 37.86 -0.89 3.70
CA PHE A 395 37.14 -1.68 4.69
C PHE A 395 37.80 -3.03 5.01
N ASP A 396 39.01 -3.29 4.50
CA ASP A 396 39.74 -4.54 4.81
C ASP A 396 40.00 -4.66 6.32
N LYS A 397 39.84 -5.85 6.88
CA LYS A 397 40.06 -6.11 8.30
C LYS A 397 41.54 -5.89 8.66
N LEU A 398 41.78 -5.10 9.69
CA LEU A 398 43.11 -4.80 10.22
C LEU A 398 43.37 -5.63 11.50
N ASP A 399 44.67 -5.85 11.81
CA ASP A 399 45.06 -6.53 13.04
C ASP A 399 44.66 -5.79 14.33
N THR A 400 44.39 -4.49 14.21
CA THR A 400 43.95 -3.64 15.33
C THR A 400 42.44 -3.63 15.56
N ASP A 401 41.67 -4.20 14.61
CA ASP A 401 40.22 -4.22 14.70
C ASP A 401 39.77 -5.17 15.81
N LYS A 402 38.71 -4.79 16.54
CA LYS A 402 38.08 -5.66 17.51
C LYS A 402 37.25 -6.70 16.78
N SER A 403 37.25 -7.93 17.27
CA SER A 403 36.43 -9.02 16.71
C SER A 403 35.03 -9.01 17.34
N GLY A 404 33.99 -9.32 16.54
CA GLY A 404 32.62 -9.44 16.97
C GLY A 404 32.29 -10.76 17.68
N PRO A 405 31.01 -11.03 17.95
CA PRO A 405 29.86 -10.25 17.48
C PRO A 405 29.67 -8.92 18.24
N PHE A 406 28.92 -7.99 17.64
CA PHE A 406 28.54 -6.71 18.22
C PHE A 406 27.03 -6.56 18.25
N ASP A 407 26.48 -6.08 19.36
CA ASP A 407 25.10 -5.66 19.40
C ASP A 407 24.96 -4.32 18.68
N LEU A 408 23.92 -4.21 17.83
CA LEU A 408 23.60 -3.00 17.08
C LEU A 408 22.25 -2.41 17.47
N GLY A 409 21.46 -3.17 18.23
CA GLY A 409 20.20 -2.73 18.80
C GLY A 409 19.97 -3.35 20.18
N VAL A 410 19.68 -2.51 21.15
CA VAL A 410 19.42 -2.90 22.54
C VAL A 410 18.12 -2.28 23.00
N LEU A 411 17.25 -3.10 23.59
CA LEU A 411 16.06 -2.65 24.29
C LEU A 411 16.33 -2.65 25.79
N SER A 412 16.06 -1.55 26.46
CA SER A 412 16.10 -1.41 27.91
C SER A 412 14.70 -1.16 28.46
N MET A 413 14.41 -1.68 29.63
CA MET A 413 13.15 -1.49 30.33
C MET A 413 13.42 -1.08 31.77
N LYS A 414 12.80 0.02 32.22
CA LYS A 414 12.64 0.33 33.64
C LYS A 414 11.23 0.04 34.08
N TYR A 415 11.06 -0.60 35.24
CA TYR A 415 9.74 -1.00 35.70
C TYR A 415 9.56 -0.85 37.21
N LYS A 416 8.29 -0.80 37.61
CA LYS A 416 7.86 -0.74 39.01
C LYS A 416 6.53 -1.44 39.19
N TYR A 417 6.32 -2.05 40.33
CA TYR A 417 5.02 -2.60 40.70
C TYR A 417 4.22 -1.57 41.51
N ILE A 418 3.01 -1.22 41.00
CA ILE A 418 2.05 -0.38 41.69
C ILE A 418 0.77 -1.20 41.84
N ASN A 419 0.30 -1.43 43.06
CA ASN A 419 -0.87 -2.27 43.31
C ASN A 419 -0.80 -3.66 42.66
N ASN A 420 0.37 -4.30 42.67
CA ASN A 420 0.67 -5.57 42.00
C ASN A 420 0.55 -5.59 40.47
N ILE A 421 0.44 -4.42 39.83
CA ILE A 421 0.48 -4.25 38.38
C ILE A 421 1.87 -3.73 38.03
N GLN A 422 2.53 -4.36 37.07
CA GLN A 422 3.80 -3.88 36.55
C GLN A 422 3.54 -2.69 35.62
N HIS A 423 4.22 -1.58 35.92
CA HIS A 423 4.28 -0.40 35.07
C HIS A 423 5.71 -0.27 34.56
N GLN A 424 5.88 -0.08 33.28
CA GLN A 424 7.20 -0.03 32.64
C GLN A 424 7.30 1.06 31.57
N SER A 425 8.53 1.50 31.36
CA SER A 425 8.93 2.33 30.22
C SER A 425 10.07 1.62 29.49
N TYR A 426 10.09 1.74 28.17
CA TYR A 426 11.10 1.15 27.32
C TYR A 426 11.99 2.22 26.69
N LEU A 427 13.25 1.86 26.46
CA LEU A 427 14.20 2.63 25.70
C LEU A 427 14.83 1.70 24.65
N LEU A 428 14.56 1.94 23.38
CA LEU A 428 15.22 1.29 22.25
C LEU A 428 16.41 2.13 21.81
N ALA A 429 17.59 1.53 21.78
CA ALA A 429 18.82 2.16 21.31
C ALA A 429 19.34 1.41 20.07
N CYS A 430 19.45 2.10 18.95
CA CYS A 430 19.94 1.58 17.67
C CYS A 430 21.23 2.26 17.25
N GLY A 431 22.19 1.48 16.76
CA GLY A 431 23.51 1.95 16.33
C GLY A 431 23.56 2.46 14.88
N SER A 432 22.44 2.51 14.17
CA SER A 432 22.35 2.97 12.79
C SER A 432 21.12 3.85 12.57
N THR A 433 21.30 5.09 12.14
CA THR A 433 20.22 5.93 11.59
C THR A 433 19.87 5.52 10.17
N GLY A 434 20.83 5.01 9.42
CA GLY A 434 20.60 4.53 8.07
C GLY A 434 19.55 3.41 7.98
N MET A 435 19.27 2.73 9.11
CA MET A 435 18.20 1.72 9.15
C MET A 435 16.79 2.29 9.00
N ILE A 436 16.60 3.60 9.22
CA ILE A 436 15.32 4.31 9.06
C ILE A 436 15.35 5.39 7.99
N GLU A 437 16.54 5.87 7.60
CA GLU A 437 16.73 6.97 6.66
C GLU A 437 16.72 6.51 5.20
N THR A 438 17.29 5.32 4.92
CA THR A 438 17.47 4.84 3.54
C THR A 438 16.16 4.41 2.89
N GLU A 439 16.14 4.43 1.55
CA GLU A 439 15.01 3.91 0.77
C GLU A 439 14.73 2.42 1.04
N LEU A 440 15.75 1.66 1.46
CA LEU A 440 15.60 0.26 1.84
C LEU A 440 14.78 0.05 3.12
N PHE A 441 14.51 1.11 3.90
CA PHE A 441 13.71 1.01 5.11
C PHE A 441 12.39 0.30 4.86
N ASN A 442 11.65 0.70 3.83
CA ASN A 442 10.33 0.14 3.50
C ASN A 442 10.38 -1.28 2.89
N TYR A 443 11.55 -1.75 2.48
CA TYR A 443 11.74 -3.06 1.84
C TYR A 443 12.52 -4.06 2.71
N SER A 444 13.01 -3.62 3.86
CA SER A 444 13.74 -4.43 4.82
C SER A 444 12.85 -4.86 5.99
N GLY A 445 13.31 -5.83 6.77
CA GLY A 445 12.68 -6.21 8.03
C GLY A 445 12.70 -5.13 9.11
N ASN A 446 13.33 -3.98 8.86
CA ASN A 446 13.42 -2.86 9.81
C ASN A 446 12.04 -2.30 10.17
N VAL A 447 11.16 -2.10 9.18
CA VAL A 447 9.78 -1.63 9.43
C VAL A 447 9.04 -2.62 10.31
N GLU A 448 9.07 -3.91 9.95
CA GLU A 448 8.38 -4.97 10.70
C GLU A 448 8.86 -5.00 12.16
N MET A 449 10.17 -5.02 12.38
CA MET A 449 10.76 -5.04 13.71
C MET A 449 10.43 -3.77 14.52
N LEU A 450 10.64 -2.59 13.93
CA LEU A 450 10.43 -1.32 14.63
C LEU A 450 8.95 -1.10 14.95
N MET A 451 8.04 -1.51 14.08
CA MET A 451 6.61 -1.39 14.33
C MET A 451 6.11 -2.37 15.39
N GLN A 452 6.65 -3.61 15.44
CA GLN A 452 6.35 -4.53 16.53
C GLN A 452 6.81 -3.96 17.89
N LEU A 453 8.02 -3.39 17.95
CA LEU A 453 8.53 -2.72 19.16
C LEU A 453 7.71 -1.47 19.51
N TYR A 454 7.34 -0.66 18.53
CA TYR A 454 6.48 0.51 18.71
C TYR A 454 5.11 0.11 19.29
N LYS A 455 4.43 -0.85 18.70
CA LYS A 455 3.12 -1.32 19.17
C LYS A 455 3.18 -1.87 20.60
N MET A 456 4.23 -2.59 20.93
CA MET A 456 4.51 -3.01 22.31
C MET A 456 4.67 -1.79 23.24
N MET A 457 5.38 -0.75 22.82
CA MET A 457 5.61 0.47 23.61
C MET A 457 4.33 1.27 23.87
N VAL A 458 3.39 1.27 22.92
CA VAL A 458 2.11 1.98 23.07
C VAL A 458 0.98 1.09 23.63
N ASP A 459 1.31 -0.15 24.04
CA ASP A 459 0.36 -1.15 24.55
C ASP A 459 -0.75 -1.50 23.56
N GLU A 460 -0.40 -1.52 22.28
CA GLU A 460 -1.32 -1.90 21.22
C GLU A 460 -1.27 -3.42 21.00
N LYS A 461 -2.44 -4.05 21.00
CA LYS A 461 -2.58 -5.51 20.90
C LYS A 461 -2.76 -6.03 19.49
N ASP A 462 -3.04 -5.11 18.56
CA ASP A 462 -3.19 -5.46 17.15
C ASP A 462 -1.82 -5.57 16.49
N ASP A 463 -1.47 -6.76 16.01
CA ASP A 463 -0.19 -7.04 15.37
C ASP A 463 -0.17 -6.65 13.87
N THR A 464 -1.28 -6.17 13.32
CA THR A 464 -1.37 -5.80 11.90
C THR A 464 -0.49 -4.59 11.58
N ILE A 465 0.50 -4.76 10.71
CA ILE A 465 1.42 -3.71 10.28
C ILE A 465 1.10 -3.33 8.84
N LEU A 466 0.77 -2.06 8.61
CA LEU A 466 0.53 -1.54 7.28
C LEU A 466 1.86 -1.18 6.61
N SER A 467 2.33 -2.05 5.75
CA SER A 467 3.58 -1.85 5.00
C SER A 467 3.44 -2.01 3.48
N ALA A 468 2.21 -2.15 2.98
CA ALA A 468 1.98 -2.50 1.58
C ALA A 468 2.23 -1.33 0.62
N GLN A 469 3.39 -1.35 -0.04
CA GLN A 469 3.65 -0.50 -1.22
C GLN A 469 3.26 -1.25 -2.49
N LYS A 470 2.38 -0.66 -3.30
CA LYS A 470 2.04 -1.21 -4.62
C LYS A 470 2.65 -0.35 -5.72
N ALA A 471 3.61 -0.93 -6.43
CA ALA A 471 4.19 -0.29 -7.60
C ALA A 471 3.33 -0.54 -8.83
N SER A 472 2.85 0.51 -9.46
CA SER A 472 2.35 0.45 -10.83
C SER A 472 3.52 0.69 -11.77
N SER A 473 4.10 -0.37 -12.33
CA SER A 473 5.02 -0.16 -13.44
C SER A 473 4.22 0.31 -14.65
N SER A 474 4.68 1.36 -15.31
CA SER A 474 4.13 1.83 -16.60
C SER A 474 4.37 0.83 -17.75
N SER A 475 5.08 -0.26 -17.50
CA SER A 475 5.10 -1.39 -18.41
C SER A 475 3.70 -1.99 -18.40
N VAL A 476 3.01 -1.92 -19.54
CA VAL A 476 1.84 -2.75 -19.81
C VAL A 476 2.17 -4.13 -19.28
N ALA A 477 1.43 -4.59 -18.28
CA ALA A 477 1.68 -5.89 -17.67
C ALA A 477 1.80 -6.89 -18.81
N SER A 478 2.97 -7.42 -19.03
CA SER A 478 3.16 -8.43 -20.05
C SER A 478 2.38 -9.63 -19.55
N ILE A 479 1.18 -9.82 -20.14
CA ILE A 479 0.39 -11.03 -19.95
C ILE A 479 1.37 -12.18 -20.08
N THR A 480 1.54 -12.98 -19.04
CA THR A 480 2.44 -14.13 -19.12
C THR A 480 2.00 -15.00 -20.30
N SER A 481 2.94 -15.68 -20.95
CA SER A 481 2.62 -16.59 -22.07
C SER A 481 1.47 -17.54 -21.72
N THR A 482 1.43 -18.04 -20.49
CA THR A 482 0.36 -18.91 -19.98
C THR A 482 -1.00 -18.20 -19.91
N GLN A 483 -1.05 -16.95 -19.47
CA GLN A 483 -2.30 -16.15 -19.42
C GLN A 483 -2.78 -15.80 -20.82
N SER A 484 -1.86 -15.45 -21.72
CA SER A 484 -2.14 -15.21 -23.14
C SER A 484 -2.71 -16.48 -23.81
N ASP A 485 -2.09 -17.63 -23.55
CA ASP A 485 -2.54 -18.93 -24.09
C ASP A 485 -3.92 -19.33 -23.57
N ILE A 486 -4.20 -19.08 -22.28
CA ILE A 486 -5.53 -19.32 -21.69
C ILE A 486 -6.58 -18.40 -22.31
N MET A 487 -6.31 -17.11 -22.44
CA MET A 487 -7.23 -16.16 -23.11
C MET A 487 -7.44 -16.53 -24.57
N LEU A 488 -6.38 -16.88 -25.28
CA LEU A 488 -6.44 -17.33 -26.67
C LEU A 488 -7.27 -18.63 -26.80
N ALA A 489 -7.02 -19.60 -25.91
CA ALA A 489 -7.79 -20.85 -25.89
C ALA A 489 -9.28 -20.59 -25.60
N LEU A 490 -9.61 -19.69 -24.69
CA LEU A 490 -10.97 -19.36 -24.31
C LEU A 490 -11.71 -18.65 -25.44
N THR A 491 -11.08 -17.67 -26.09
CA THR A 491 -11.69 -16.87 -27.16
C THR A 491 -11.73 -17.58 -28.49
N VAL A 492 -10.65 -18.28 -28.87
CA VAL A 492 -10.52 -18.92 -30.21
C VAL A 492 -11.12 -20.31 -30.26
N PHE A 493 -11.11 -21.06 -29.17
CA PHE A 493 -11.59 -22.45 -29.15
C PHE A 493 -12.88 -22.64 -28.34
N VAL A 494 -12.93 -22.20 -27.09
CA VAL A 494 -14.05 -22.52 -26.20
C VAL A 494 -15.34 -21.83 -26.66
N ILE A 495 -15.29 -20.52 -26.88
CA ILE A 495 -16.47 -19.74 -27.32
C ILE A 495 -16.99 -20.21 -28.69
N PRO A 496 -16.18 -20.39 -29.75
CA PRO A 496 -16.64 -20.90 -31.02
C PRO A 496 -17.18 -22.34 -30.93
N VAL A 497 -16.56 -23.22 -30.13
CA VAL A 497 -17.05 -24.58 -29.95
C VAL A 497 -18.44 -24.61 -29.29
N ILE A 498 -18.66 -23.78 -28.27
CA ILE A 498 -19.99 -23.63 -27.66
C ILE A 498 -21.03 -23.18 -28.69
N ILE A 499 -20.69 -22.17 -29.51
CA ILE A 499 -21.57 -21.66 -30.56
C ILE A 499 -21.89 -22.78 -31.60
N ILE A 500 -20.87 -23.55 -32.01
CA ILE A 500 -21.04 -24.67 -32.94
C ILE A 500 -21.93 -25.75 -32.33
N ILE A 501 -21.73 -26.13 -31.06
CA ILE A 501 -22.56 -27.12 -30.37
C ILE A 501 -24.02 -26.67 -30.32
N ILE A 502 -24.25 -25.40 -29.91
CA ILE A 502 -25.61 -24.83 -29.90
C ILE A 502 -26.22 -24.87 -31.33
N GLY A 503 -25.45 -24.45 -32.33
CA GLY A 503 -25.86 -24.50 -33.73
C GLY A 503 -26.21 -25.93 -34.21
N LEU A 504 -25.39 -26.89 -33.82
CA LEU A 504 -25.59 -28.31 -34.15
C LEU A 504 -26.85 -28.88 -33.47
N VAL A 505 -27.05 -28.58 -32.20
CA VAL A 505 -28.27 -28.99 -31.46
C VAL A 505 -29.53 -28.43 -32.12
N VAL A 506 -29.50 -27.14 -32.49
CA VAL A 506 -30.62 -26.50 -33.20
C VAL A 506 -30.84 -27.11 -34.57
N PHE A 507 -29.75 -27.41 -35.31
CA PHE A 507 -29.83 -28.06 -36.63
C PHE A 507 -30.41 -29.49 -36.54
N ILE A 508 -29.95 -30.31 -35.60
CA ILE A 508 -30.44 -31.68 -35.39
C ILE A 508 -31.91 -31.64 -34.97
N ARG A 509 -32.29 -30.78 -34.04
CA ARG A 509 -33.69 -30.63 -33.59
C ARG A 509 -34.62 -30.17 -34.71
N ARG A 510 -34.12 -29.38 -35.66
CA ARG A 510 -34.88 -28.97 -36.88
C ARG A 510 -35.02 -30.08 -37.90
N ARG A 511 -34.10 -31.04 -37.96
CA ARG A 511 -34.10 -32.15 -38.95
C ARG A 511 -35.00 -33.30 -38.53
N PHE A 512 -35.21 -33.49 -37.22
CA PHE A 512 -36.00 -34.58 -36.66
C PHE A 512 -37.37 -34.12 -36.12
N LEU A 513 -37.75 -32.87 -36.29
CA LEU A 513 -39.09 -32.31 -36.17
C LEU A 513 -39.66 -31.98 -37.58
#